data_d8d0a499a66a7ade663929bd5cadbb8f
#
_entry.id   d8d0a499a66a7ade663929bd5cadbb8f
#
_cell.length_a   1.000
_cell.length_b   1.000
_cell.length_c   1.000
_cell.angle_alpha   90.00
_cell.angle_beta   90.00
_cell.angle_gamma   90.00
#
_symmetry.space_group_name_H-M   'P 1'
#
loop_
_entity.id
_entity.type
_entity.pdbx_description
1 polymer ?
#
loop_
_entity_poly.entity_id
_entity_poly.type
_entity_poly.pdbx_seq_one_letter_code
_entity_poly.pdbx_strand_id
1 'polypeptide(L)'
;MSVVISKGRPVRADAIARDAGVGIGTLYRHFPTREALVEATYRNELAKLCDAAEELLERLPPAEATRAWMDRFIEYLSAKRGMADALRMVIAAGANPYAQTRDRLVTAMTRLLVAGAAAGTVRADVDPADVLAGLSGVSLVAGDPEHRDQAHRLLDLLMDGLRHRSAG
;
A
#
# COMPACT_ATOMS: atom_id res chain seq x y z
N MET A 1 8.89 12.75 -3.50
CA MET A 1 9.78 12.10 -4.48
C MET A 1 9.13 10.74 -4.83
N SER A 2 8.43 10.68 -5.96
CA SER A 2 7.68 9.47 -6.35
C SER A 2 8.58 8.56 -7.18
N VAL A 3 8.96 7.42 -6.62
CA VAL A 3 9.58 6.34 -7.40
C VAL A 3 8.46 5.64 -8.16
N VAL A 4 8.32 5.94 -9.45
CA VAL A 4 7.35 5.27 -10.31
C VAL A 4 7.89 3.88 -10.63
N ILE A 5 7.34 2.87 -9.95
CA ILE A 5 7.53 1.48 -10.35
C ILE A 5 6.66 1.25 -11.58
N SER A 6 7.25 1.44 -12.77
CA SER A 6 6.57 1.15 -14.02
C SER A 6 6.28 -0.35 -14.12
N LYS A 7 4.98 -0.66 -14.22
CA LYS A 7 4.34 -1.93 -14.61
C LYS A 7 5.31 -3.03 -15.08
N GLY A 8 5.57 -4.03 -14.23
CA GLY A 8 6.14 -5.31 -14.63
C GLY A 8 7.60 -5.33 -15.10
N ARG A 9 8.34 -4.22 -14.98
CA ARG A 9 9.77 -4.18 -15.29
C ARG A 9 10.63 -4.35 -14.04
N PRO A 10 11.74 -5.09 -14.12
CA PRO A 10 12.65 -5.24 -13.00
C PRO A 10 13.10 -3.86 -12.50
N VAL A 11 13.18 -3.69 -11.19
CA VAL A 11 13.70 -2.48 -10.54
C VAL A 11 15.10 -2.20 -11.08
N ARG A 12 15.26 -1.12 -11.83
CA ARG A 12 16.55 -0.72 -12.43
C ARG A 12 17.14 0.44 -11.64
N ALA A 13 18.36 0.25 -11.15
CA ALA A 13 19.06 1.25 -10.35
C ALA A 13 19.25 2.59 -11.10
N ASP A 14 19.42 2.55 -12.42
CA ASP A 14 19.54 3.75 -13.27
C ASP A 14 18.23 4.56 -13.33
N ALA A 15 17.07 3.88 -13.33
CA ALA A 15 15.78 4.55 -13.28
C ALA A 15 15.56 5.21 -11.91
N ILE A 16 15.88 4.51 -10.82
CA ILE A 16 15.76 5.06 -9.45
C ILE A 16 16.68 6.26 -9.25
N ALA A 17 17.95 6.18 -9.72
CA ALA A 17 18.89 7.27 -9.63
C ALA A 17 18.39 8.52 -10.38
N ARG A 18 17.84 8.32 -11.58
CA ARG A 18 17.26 9.39 -12.40
C ARG A 18 16.05 10.04 -11.74
N ASP A 19 15.11 9.23 -11.21
CA ASP A 19 13.91 9.74 -10.51
C ASP A 19 14.27 10.49 -9.22
N ALA A 20 15.36 10.05 -8.56
CA ALA A 20 15.88 10.69 -7.35
C ALA A 20 16.75 11.93 -7.68
N GLY A 21 17.09 12.18 -8.94
CA GLY A 21 17.96 13.29 -9.33
C GLY A 21 19.42 13.13 -8.84
N VAL A 22 19.88 11.89 -8.62
CA VAL A 22 21.25 11.59 -8.13
C VAL A 22 22.01 10.75 -9.13
N GLY A 23 23.34 10.84 -9.10
CA GLY A 23 24.20 9.97 -9.89
C GLY A 23 24.13 8.53 -9.39
N ILE A 24 24.26 7.56 -10.31
CA ILE A 24 24.24 6.13 -9.98
C ILE A 24 25.35 5.75 -8.97
N GLY A 25 26.49 6.40 -9.00
CA GLY A 25 27.56 6.22 -8.02
C GLY A 25 27.18 6.67 -6.62
N THR A 26 26.39 7.74 -6.51
CA THR A 26 25.84 8.22 -5.23
C THR A 26 24.81 7.24 -4.71
N LEU A 27 23.95 6.68 -5.57
CA LEU A 27 22.97 5.67 -5.21
C LEU A 27 23.67 4.42 -4.59
N TYR A 28 24.69 3.88 -5.25
CA TYR A 28 25.42 2.71 -4.76
C TYR A 28 26.29 2.99 -3.51
N ARG A 29 26.61 4.25 -3.22
CA ARG A 29 27.26 4.61 -1.98
C ARG A 29 26.31 4.48 -0.77
N HIS A 30 25.01 4.78 -0.97
CA HIS A 30 23.96 4.66 0.05
C HIS A 30 23.36 3.25 0.11
N PHE A 31 23.30 2.56 -1.04
CA PHE A 31 22.76 1.21 -1.18
C PHE A 31 23.80 0.33 -1.89
N PRO A 32 24.75 -0.26 -1.13
CA PRO A 32 25.90 -0.95 -1.71
C PRO A 32 25.53 -2.20 -2.50
N THR A 33 24.32 -2.75 -2.28
CA THR A 33 23.80 -3.91 -3.02
C THR A 33 22.45 -3.60 -3.65
N ARG A 34 22.10 -4.36 -4.68
CA ARG A 34 20.77 -4.28 -5.31
C ARG A 34 19.67 -4.66 -4.31
N GLU A 35 19.94 -5.64 -3.46
CA GLU A 35 19.03 -6.11 -2.41
C GLU A 35 18.73 -5.00 -1.41
N ALA A 36 19.74 -4.26 -0.95
CA ALA A 36 19.58 -3.12 -0.05
C ALA A 36 18.71 -2.01 -0.68
N LEU A 37 18.88 -1.76 -1.98
CA LEU A 37 18.07 -0.79 -2.72
C LEU A 37 16.60 -1.25 -2.84
N VAL A 38 16.38 -2.53 -3.15
CA VAL A 38 15.03 -3.11 -3.25
C VAL A 38 14.32 -3.06 -1.89
N GLU A 39 15.02 -3.44 -0.83
CA GLU A 39 14.47 -3.39 0.54
C GLU A 39 14.09 -1.97 0.94
N ALA A 40 14.97 -0.99 0.69
CA ALA A 40 14.70 0.41 0.99
C ALA A 40 13.51 0.95 0.17
N THR A 41 13.40 0.57 -1.10
CA THR A 41 12.29 0.94 -1.97
C THR A 41 10.97 0.38 -1.44
N TYR A 42 10.96 -0.90 -1.08
CA TYR A 42 9.78 -1.55 -0.50
C TYR A 42 9.33 -0.88 0.82
N ARG A 43 10.28 -0.62 1.72
CA ARG A 43 10.01 0.05 3.00
C ARG A 43 9.49 1.48 2.81
N ASN A 44 9.99 2.20 1.82
CA ASN A 44 9.52 3.53 1.49
C ASN A 44 8.08 3.53 0.95
N GLU A 45 7.73 2.57 0.07
CA GLU A 45 6.35 2.46 -0.42
C GLU A 45 5.37 2.09 0.71
N LEU A 46 5.78 1.22 1.63
CA LEU A 46 5.00 0.91 2.82
C LEU A 46 4.82 2.15 3.72
N ALA A 47 5.89 2.93 3.93
CA ALA A 47 5.83 4.15 4.74
C ALA A 47 4.83 5.15 4.14
N LYS A 48 4.94 5.44 2.85
CA LYS A 48 4.02 6.33 2.13
C LYS A 48 2.55 5.92 2.28
N LEU A 49 2.27 4.61 2.18
CA LEU A 49 0.92 4.10 2.35
C LEU A 49 0.42 4.29 3.79
N CYS A 50 1.26 4.03 4.79
CA CYS A 50 0.88 4.19 6.19
C CYS A 50 0.66 5.67 6.56
N ASP A 51 1.55 6.55 6.10
CA ASP A 51 1.47 8.01 6.36
C ASP A 51 0.26 8.62 5.64
N ALA A 52 -0.14 8.06 4.50
CA ALA A 52 -1.31 8.49 3.75
C ALA A 52 -2.63 8.40 4.54
N ALA A 53 -2.72 7.54 5.56
CA ALA A 53 -3.93 7.44 6.38
C ALA A 53 -4.21 8.74 7.14
N GLU A 54 -3.19 9.33 7.75
CA GLU A 54 -3.28 10.59 8.46
C GLU A 54 -3.49 11.76 7.49
N GLU A 55 -2.69 11.84 6.43
CA GLU A 55 -2.81 12.86 5.37
C GLU A 55 -4.22 12.92 4.76
N LEU A 56 -4.82 11.76 4.50
CA LEU A 56 -6.17 11.68 3.92
C LEU A 56 -7.24 12.12 4.93
N LEU A 57 -7.11 11.76 6.20
CA LEU A 57 -8.04 12.17 7.27
C LEU A 57 -8.00 13.69 7.54
N GLU A 58 -6.86 14.36 7.28
CA GLU A 58 -6.78 15.81 7.38
C GLU A 58 -7.53 16.54 6.24
N ARG A 59 -7.75 15.87 5.11
CA ARG A 59 -8.26 16.47 3.86
C ARG A 59 -9.66 16.02 3.47
N LEU A 60 -10.09 14.85 3.91
CA LEU A 60 -11.31 14.22 3.46
C LEU A 60 -12.16 13.75 4.66
N PRO A 61 -13.48 13.70 4.50
CA PRO A 61 -14.34 13.00 5.44
C PRO A 61 -13.87 11.54 5.64
N PRO A 62 -13.99 10.97 6.85
CA PRO A 62 -13.38 9.67 7.18
C PRO A 62 -13.74 8.51 6.25
N ALA A 63 -14.99 8.43 5.77
CA ALA A 63 -15.40 7.39 4.83
C ALA A 63 -14.71 7.55 3.47
N GLU A 64 -14.57 8.79 2.98
CA GLU A 64 -13.86 9.10 1.73
C GLU A 64 -12.36 8.87 1.88
N ALA A 65 -11.77 9.25 3.03
CA ALA A 65 -10.38 8.99 3.36
C ALA A 65 -10.08 7.48 3.35
N THR A 66 -10.96 6.67 3.96
CA THR A 66 -10.86 5.22 3.98
C THR A 66 -10.91 4.66 2.55
N ARG A 67 -11.86 5.10 1.73
CA ARG A 67 -11.99 4.64 0.34
C ARG A 67 -10.75 5.01 -0.50
N ALA A 68 -10.26 6.25 -0.38
CA ALA A 68 -9.06 6.70 -1.08
C ALA A 68 -7.80 5.94 -0.62
N TRP A 69 -7.71 5.59 0.66
CA TRP A 69 -6.62 4.78 1.17
C TRP A 69 -6.66 3.34 0.63
N MET A 70 -7.86 2.76 0.45
CA MET A 70 -8.02 1.44 -0.18
C MET A 70 -7.46 1.40 -1.61
N ASP A 71 -7.67 2.45 -2.41
CA ASP A 71 -7.08 2.56 -3.75
C ASP A 71 -5.54 2.56 -3.68
N ARG A 72 -4.95 3.35 -2.78
CA ARG A 72 -3.49 3.38 -2.56
C ARG A 72 -2.95 2.02 -2.09
N PHE A 73 -3.72 1.28 -1.30
CA PHE A 73 -3.34 -0.07 -0.86
C PHE A 73 -3.27 -1.06 -2.05
N ILE A 74 -4.22 -1.00 -2.98
CA ILE A 74 -4.18 -1.82 -4.20
C ILE A 74 -2.96 -1.48 -5.06
N GLU A 75 -2.64 -0.19 -5.20
CA GLU A 75 -1.44 0.27 -5.91
C GLU A 75 -0.15 -0.25 -5.24
N TYR A 76 -0.07 -0.16 -3.91
CA TYR A 76 1.04 -0.71 -3.13
C TYR A 76 1.22 -2.22 -3.35
N LEU A 77 0.14 -3.01 -3.32
CA LEU A 77 0.21 -4.45 -3.57
C LEU A 77 0.60 -4.76 -5.02
N SER A 78 0.19 -3.95 -5.98
CA SER A 78 0.63 -4.07 -7.37
C SER A 78 2.13 -3.80 -7.51
N ALA A 79 2.64 -2.75 -6.88
CA ALA A 79 4.07 -2.44 -6.82
C ALA A 79 4.87 -3.58 -6.16
N LYS A 80 4.38 -4.12 -5.03
CA LYS A 80 4.98 -5.26 -4.34
C LYS A 80 5.08 -6.49 -5.25
N ARG A 81 4.03 -6.80 -6.03
CA ARG A 81 4.06 -7.90 -7.01
C ARG A 81 5.13 -7.68 -8.07
N GLY A 82 5.27 -6.45 -8.57
CA GLY A 82 6.33 -6.10 -9.53
C GLY A 82 7.76 -6.26 -8.98
N MET A 83 7.91 -6.29 -7.65
CA MET A 83 9.20 -6.50 -6.97
C MET A 83 9.37 -7.92 -6.42
N ALA A 84 8.44 -8.85 -6.66
CA ALA A 84 8.40 -10.15 -5.98
C ALA A 84 9.70 -10.96 -6.11
N ASP A 85 10.31 -11.01 -7.30
CA ASP A 85 11.56 -11.73 -7.54
C ASP A 85 12.73 -11.08 -6.78
N ALA A 86 12.81 -9.75 -6.82
CA ALA A 86 13.85 -9.00 -6.12
C ALA A 86 13.71 -9.13 -4.59
N LEU A 87 12.48 -9.11 -4.07
CA LEU A 87 12.23 -9.32 -2.63
C LEU A 87 12.56 -10.76 -2.20
N ARG A 88 12.37 -11.76 -3.05
CA ARG A 88 12.85 -13.13 -2.76
C ARG A 88 14.36 -13.21 -2.63
N MET A 89 15.11 -12.45 -3.44
CA MET A 89 16.57 -12.37 -3.32
C MET A 89 16.99 -11.69 -2.01
N VAL A 90 16.29 -10.64 -1.58
CA VAL A 90 16.51 -9.98 -0.27
C VAL A 90 16.32 -10.98 0.88
N ILE A 91 15.28 -11.80 0.83
CA ILE A 91 15.01 -12.83 1.85
C ILE A 91 16.11 -13.92 1.82
N ALA A 92 16.51 -14.36 0.63
CA ALA A 92 17.59 -15.34 0.47
C ALA A 92 18.94 -14.83 1.02
N ALA A 93 19.16 -13.52 1.01
CA ALA A 93 20.32 -12.87 1.62
C ALA A 93 20.20 -12.71 3.15
N GLY A 94 19.14 -13.24 3.79
CA GLY A 94 18.95 -13.24 5.23
C GLY A 94 18.22 -12.01 5.80
N ALA A 95 17.76 -11.09 4.97
CA ALA A 95 16.97 -9.94 5.43
C ALA A 95 15.46 -10.27 5.47
N ASN A 96 14.72 -9.56 6.33
CA ASN A 96 13.27 -9.66 6.40
C ASN A 96 12.62 -8.31 6.02
N PRO A 97 12.35 -8.09 4.73
CA PRO A 97 11.74 -6.84 4.27
C PRO A 97 10.30 -6.67 4.80
N TYR A 98 9.66 -7.76 5.24
CA TYR A 98 8.27 -7.76 5.71
C TYR A 98 8.15 -7.56 7.23
N ALA A 99 9.27 -7.46 7.95
CA ALA A 99 9.22 -7.17 9.38
C ALA A 99 8.35 -5.92 9.64
N GLN A 100 7.42 -6.03 10.58
CA GLN A 100 6.49 -4.95 10.97
C GLN A 100 5.48 -4.49 9.88
N THR A 101 5.51 -5.06 8.65
CA THR A 101 4.60 -4.64 7.57
C THR A 101 3.14 -4.79 8.00
N ARG A 102 2.78 -5.94 8.56
CA ARG A 102 1.41 -6.21 9.02
C ARG A 102 0.97 -5.23 10.09
N ASP A 103 1.79 -5.03 11.12
CA ASP A 103 1.46 -4.17 12.26
C ASP A 103 1.27 -2.71 11.84
N ARG A 104 2.11 -2.22 10.94
CA ARG A 104 2.00 -0.88 10.38
C ARG A 104 0.73 -0.69 9.56
N LEU A 105 0.37 -1.66 8.73
CA LEU A 105 -0.86 -1.63 7.93
C LEU A 105 -2.11 -1.71 8.82
N VAL A 106 -2.10 -2.59 9.82
CA VAL A 106 -3.19 -2.68 10.81
C VAL A 106 -3.35 -1.35 11.56
N THR A 107 -2.26 -0.73 11.98
CA THR A 107 -2.29 0.58 12.65
C THR A 107 -2.90 1.66 11.75
N ALA A 108 -2.51 1.73 10.49
CA ALA A 108 -3.06 2.72 9.53
C ALA A 108 -4.57 2.48 9.29
N MET A 109 -4.99 1.23 9.09
CA MET A 109 -6.39 0.89 8.91
C MET A 109 -7.21 1.16 10.17
N THR A 110 -6.67 0.87 11.36
CA THR A 110 -7.32 1.17 12.65
C THR A 110 -7.63 2.67 12.77
N ARG A 111 -6.69 3.54 12.43
CA ARG A 111 -6.90 5.00 12.46
C ARG A 111 -8.08 5.42 11.59
N LEU A 112 -8.17 4.91 10.36
CA LEU A 112 -9.25 5.20 9.43
C LEU A 112 -10.61 4.72 9.96
N LEU A 113 -10.68 3.48 10.46
CA LEU A 113 -11.91 2.90 11.00
C LEU A 113 -12.37 3.61 12.26
N VAL A 114 -11.46 3.96 13.18
CA VAL A 114 -11.79 4.72 14.40
C VAL A 114 -12.32 6.12 14.06
N ALA A 115 -11.68 6.82 13.11
CA ALA A 115 -12.17 8.12 12.66
C ALA A 115 -13.55 8.01 12.00
N GLY A 116 -13.78 6.98 11.18
CA GLY A 116 -15.06 6.73 10.54
C GLY A 116 -16.18 6.37 11.54
N ALA A 117 -15.86 5.57 12.55
CA ALA A 117 -16.78 5.22 13.63
C ALA A 117 -17.14 6.43 14.49
N ALA A 118 -16.16 7.26 14.84
CA ALA A 118 -16.38 8.50 15.58
C ALA A 118 -17.27 9.50 14.82
N ALA A 119 -17.15 9.52 13.47
CA ALA A 119 -18.00 10.34 12.60
C ALA A 119 -19.37 9.68 12.29
N GLY A 120 -19.63 8.47 12.78
CA GLY A 120 -20.88 7.73 12.52
C GLY A 120 -21.04 7.26 11.06
N THR A 121 -19.97 7.27 10.27
CA THR A 121 -19.99 6.90 8.85
C THR A 121 -19.55 5.47 8.58
N VAL A 122 -18.80 4.88 9.51
CA VAL A 122 -18.30 3.49 9.46
C VAL A 122 -18.75 2.77 10.74
N ARG A 123 -19.10 1.49 10.63
CA ARG A 123 -19.46 0.63 11.78
C ARG A 123 -18.23 0.39 12.67
N ALA A 124 -18.46 0.33 14.01
CA ALA A 124 -17.38 0.23 14.99
C ALA A 124 -16.93 -1.21 15.31
N ASP A 125 -17.62 -2.22 14.78
CA ASP A 125 -17.42 -3.65 15.09
C ASP A 125 -16.60 -4.40 14.04
N VAL A 126 -15.75 -3.70 13.27
CA VAL A 126 -14.94 -4.26 12.19
C VAL A 126 -13.50 -4.43 12.66
N ASP A 127 -12.95 -5.63 12.45
CA ASP A 127 -11.52 -5.88 12.64
C ASP A 127 -10.72 -5.29 11.48
N PRO A 128 -9.75 -4.41 11.73
CA PRO A 128 -8.87 -3.88 10.68
C PRO A 128 -8.15 -4.96 9.86
N ALA A 129 -7.80 -6.09 10.47
CA ALA A 129 -7.15 -7.19 9.79
C ALA A 129 -8.07 -7.87 8.76
N ASP A 130 -9.38 -7.95 9.03
CA ASP A 130 -10.36 -8.50 8.09
C ASP A 130 -10.52 -7.60 6.87
N VAL A 131 -10.52 -6.28 7.07
CA VAL A 131 -10.54 -5.31 5.95
C VAL A 131 -9.31 -5.48 5.08
N LEU A 132 -8.12 -5.57 5.69
CA LEU A 132 -6.86 -5.77 4.94
C LEU A 132 -6.84 -7.11 4.20
N ALA A 133 -7.43 -8.16 4.77
CA ALA A 133 -7.59 -9.46 4.09
C ALA A 133 -8.51 -9.34 2.87
N GLY A 134 -9.65 -8.66 3.00
CA GLY A 134 -10.56 -8.38 1.90
C GLY A 134 -9.88 -7.58 0.77
N LEU A 135 -9.16 -6.52 1.12
CA LEU A 135 -8.38 -5.71 0.16
C LEU A 135 -7.30 -6.54 -0.55
N SER A 136 -6.65 -7.45 0.18
CA SER A 136 -5.67 -8.37 -0.43
C SER A 136 -6.33 -9.29 -1.45
N GLY A 137 -7.55 -9.76 -1.19
CA GLY A 137 -8.36 -10.51 -2.15
C GLY A 137 -8.70 -9.69 -3.40
N VAL A 138 -9.16 -8.46 -3.23
CA VAL A 138 -9.43 -7.54 -4.36
C VAL A 138 -8.18 -7.30 -5.21
N SER A 139 -7.01 -7.21 -4.57
CA SER A 139 -5.76 -6.98 -5.28
C SER A 139 -5.39 -8.10 -6.25
N LEU A 140 -5.85 -9.33 -6.02
CA LEU A 140 -5.62 -10.46 -6.94
C LEU A 140 -6.36 -10.23 -8.27
N VAL A 141 -7.57 -9.68 -8.22
CA VAL A 141 -8.34 -9.30 -9.41
C VAL A 141 -7.71 -8.08 -10.09
N ALA A 142 -7.33 -7.07 -9.33
CA ALA A 142 -6.73 -5.83 -9.83
C ALA A 142 -5.37 -6.03 -10.54
N GLY A 143 -4.76 -7.20 -10.44
CA GLY A 143 -3.48 -7.54 -11.07
C GLY A 143 -3.54 -7.55 -12.61
N ASP A 144 -4.73 -7.72 -13.17
CA ASP A 144 -4.97 -7.67 -14.60
C ASP A 144 -5.51 -6.28 -15.00
N PRO A 145 -4.90 -5.59 -15.98
CA PRO A 145 -5.37 -4.30 -16.47
C PRO A 145 -6.84 -4.31 -16.95
N GLU A 146 -7.30 -5.44 -17.48
CA GLU A 146 -8.67 -5.62 -17.97
C GLU A 146 -9.70 -5.66 -16.82
N HIS A 147 -9.28 -5.99 -15.61
CA HIS A 147 -10.14 -6.09 -14.43
C HIS A 147 -10.06 -4.88 -13.48
N ARG A 148 -9.46 -3.77 -13.92
CA ARG A 148 -9.30 -2.58 -13.07
C ARG A 148 -10.64 -2.01 -12.61
N ASP A 149 -11.61 -1.90 -13.50
CA ASP A 149 -12.96 -1.41 -13.17
C ASP A 149 -13.69 -2.38 -12.22
N GLN A 150 -13.44 -3.68 -12.36
CA GLN A 150 -13.97 -4.67 -11.43
C GLN A 150 -13.37 -4.51 -10.03
N ALA A 151 -12.07 -4.24 -9.94
CA ALA A 151 -11.42 -3.98 -8.65
C ALA A 151 -12.04 -2.76 -7.95
N HIS A 152 -12.29 -1.66 -8.67
CA HIS A 152 -12.97 -0.49 -8.10
C HIS A 152 -14.37 -0.83 -7.57
N ARG A 153 -15.19 -1.58 -8.34
CA ARG A 153 -16.51 -2.02 -7.86
C ARG A 153 -16.42 -2.91 -6.62
N LEU A 154 -15.41 -3.76 -6.50
CA LEU A 154 -15.19 -4.59 -5.31
C LEU A 154 -14.79 -3.74 -4.10
N LEU A 155 -14.00 -2.69 -4.29
CA LEU A 155 -13.69 -1.73 -3.22
C LEU A 155 -14.94 -0.97 -2.76
N ASP A 156 -15.82 -0.60 -3.69
CA ASP A 156 -17.10 0.05 -3.34
C ASP A 156 -18.00 -0.90 -2.55
N LEU A 157 -18.07 -2.18 -2.93
CA LEU A 157 -18.78 -3.21 -2.15
C LEU A 157 -18.20 -3.39 -0.73
N LEU A 158 -16.87 -3.35 -0.58
CA LEU A 158 -16.25 -3.38 0.75
C LEU A 158 -16.62 -2.14 1.56
N MET A 159 -16.58 -0.95 0.96
CA MET A 159 -16.99 0.29 1.63
C MET A 159 -18.44 0.27 2.05
N ASP A 160 -19.35 -0.25 1.21
CA ASP A 160 -20.77 -0.39 1.55
C ASP A 160 -20.97 -1.35 2.74
N GLY A 161 -20.15 -2.42 2.82
CA GLY A 161 -20.13 -3.33 3.99
C GLY A 161 -19.61 -2.69 5.27
N LEU A 162 -18.76 -1.64 5.13
CA LEU A 162 -18.21 -0.90 6.28
C LEU A 162 -19.12 0.24 6.77
N ARG A 163 -20.06 0.70 5.95
CA ARG A 163 -20.94 1.81 6.32
C ARG A 163 -21.79 1.46 7.54
N HIS A 164 -22.02 2.46 8.37
CA HIS A 164 -22.92 2.32 9.50
C HIS A 164 -24.33 1.99 8.98
N ARG A 165 -24.88 0.86 9.40
CA ARG A 165 -26.28 0.53 9.15
C ARG A 165 -27.11 1.28 10.20
N SER A 166 -27.84 2.31 9.79
CA SER A 166 -28.92 2.83 10.61
C SER A 166 -29.90 1.67 10.85
N ALA A 167 -30.09 1.30 12.11
CA ALA A 167 -31.14 0.37 12.46
C ALA A 167 -32.47 1.00 12.02
N GLY A 168 -33.12 0.41 11.02
CA GLY A 168 -34.48 0.78 10.62
C GLY A 168 -35.49 0.37 11.69
#